data_73f8643d1436be4715e0297be4ffe957
#
_entry.id   73f8643d1436be4715e0297be4ffe957
#
_cell.length_a   1.000
_cell.length_b   1.000
_cell.length_c   1.000
_cell.angle_alpha   90.00
_cell.angle_beta   90.00
_cell.angle_gamma   90.00
#
_symmetry.space_group_name_H-M   'P 1'
#
loop_
_entity.id
_entity.type
_entity.pdbx_description
1 polymer ?
#
loop_
_entity_poly.entity_id
_entity_poly.type
_entity_poly.pdbx_seq_one_letter_code
_entity_poly.pdbx_strand_id
1 'polypeptide(L)'
;MPVPTGLALLPQFLSQQQRQPQKQPTMSKSLSNLFPDESAIPTAVKLPDYMEQREYLLDGKMITWQGEMSPVASPVFVRRDGELKQQIIGSTPLLTSKEALAALDAAVNAYDQGHGVWPLMSVAERIAHVEKFLVSMRAKRTEVVNLLMWEIGKSQKDSEKEFDRTCDYILDTINSLKELDRNSSGFVNEQGIMAQIRRVPLGVALCMGPYNYPLNETFSTLFPALIMGNTVVFKPAKYGVLLIRPLLQAFQECFPAGVINIIYGRGRETVGSLMETGKLDVFAFIGTNKGANELKKLHPKPHRLKSILGLDAKNPAIVLPDADLDNAVSECALGALSFNGQRCTALKILFVHKSIVDEFVKKLCVEIAKLKPGMPWDA
;
A
#
# COMPACT_ATOMS: atom_id res chain seq x y z
N MET A 1 31.43 -9.82 38.45
CA MET A 1 31.20 -8.38 38.59
C MET A 1 29.69 -8.14 38.41
N PRO A 2 28.99 -7.56 39.37
CA PRO A 2 27.54 -7.41 39.30
C PRO A 2 27.16 -6.20 38.43
N VAL A 3 26.09 -6.38 37.65
CA VAL A 3 25.43 -5.34 36.83
C VAL A 3 24.71 -4.37 37.77
N PRO A 4 24.80 -3.02 37.58
CA PRO A 4 24.08 -2.09 38.40
C PRO A 4 22.58 -2.08 38.06
N THR A 5 21.76 -2.41 39.04
CA THR A 5 20.33 -2.13 39.14
C THR A 5 20.13 -0.64 39.37
N GLY A 6 19.57 0.07 38.38
CA GLY A 6 19.30 1.51 38.50
C GLY A 6 18.29 2.01 37.51
N LEU A 7 17.05 1.53 37.61
CA LEU A 7 15.88 2.08 36.89
C LEU A 7 14.69 2.17 37.86
N ALA A 8 14.79 3.10 38.79
CA ALA A 8 13.68 3.54 39.61
C ALA A 8 13.75 5.07 39.77
N LEU A 9 13.27 5.79 38.76
CA LEU A 9 12.98 7.23 38.85
C LEU A 9 12.00 7.63 37.75
N LEU A 10 10.75 7.38 37.98
CA LEU A 10 9.62 8.15 37.47
C LEU A 10 8.40 7.76 38.30
N PRO A 11 8.05 8.52 39.34
CA PRO A 11 6.90 9.38 39.27
C PRO A 11 6.99 10.58 40.22
N GLN A 12 7.51 11.70 39.81
CA GLN A 12 7.41 12.96 40.59
C GLN A 12 7.37 14.25 39.74
N PHE A 13 7.15 14.19 38.43
CA PHE A 13 7.04 15.40 37.61
C PHE A 13 5.63 15.71 37.06
N LEU A 14 4.60 15.20 37.70
CA LEU A 14 3.21 15.58 37.41
C LEU A 14 2.51 16.19 38.63
N SER A 15 3.09 17.25 39.19
CA SER A 15 2.39 18.07 40.16
C SER A 15 2.50 19.56 39.80
N GLN A 16 1.36 20.10 39.39
CA GLN A 16 0.90 21.47 39.55
C GLN A 16 1.73 22.58 38.88
N GLN A 17 1.55 22.73 37.58
CA GLN A 17 1.39 24.08 37.03
C GLN A 17 -0.07 24.18 36.52
N GLN A 18 -0.90 24.86 37.30
CA GLN A 18 -2.21 25.38 36.85
C GLN A 18 -1.92 26.41 35.74
N ARG A 19 -1.97 25.94 34.48
CA ARG A 19 -2.02 26.82 33.32
C ARG A 19 -3.38 27.46 33.30
N GLN A 20 -3.44 28.78 33.43
CA GLN A 20 -4.63 29.54 33.06
C GLN A 20 -5.04 29.17 31.63
N PRO A 21 -6.34 29.00 31.36
CA PRO A 21 -6.81 28.68 30.03
C PRO A 21 -6.47 29.84 29.09
N GLN A 22 -5.46 29.68 28.24
CA GLN A 22 -5.28 30.53 27.09
C GLN A 22 -6.53 30.38 26.23
N LYS A 23 -7.18 31.52 25.90
CA LYS A 23 -8.29 31.55 24.96
C LYS A 23 -7.87 30.81 23.70
N GLN A 24 -8.51 29.66 23.44
CA GLN A 24 -8.36 28.96 22.17
C GLN A 24 -8.73 29.91 21.05
N PRO A 25 -7.93 30.03 19.99
CA PRO A 25 -8.34 30.76 18.81
C PRO A 25 -9.63 30.15 18.28
N THR A 26 -10.66 30.97 18.16
CA THR A 26 -11.96 30.64 17.60
C THR A 26 -11.79 30.32 16.11
N MET A 27 -11.45 29.07 15.77
CA MET A 27 -11.58 28.50 14.46
C MET A 27 -12.46 27.27 14.52
N SER A 28 -13.73 27.43 14.79
CA SER A 28 -14.73 26.43 14.46
C SER A 28 -15.55 26.89 13.25
N LYS A 29 -14.94 27.05 12.10
CA LYS A 29 -15.69 26.73 10.88
C LYS A 29 -15.89 25.21 10.98
N SER A 30 -17.13 24.75 11.11
CA SER A 30 -17.45 23.33 11.10
C SER A 30 -16.71 22.70 9.91
N LEU A 31 -16.03 21.57 10.12
CA LEU A 31 -15.33 20.83 9.04
C LEU A 31 -16.26 20.57 7.85
N SER A 32 -17.57 20.50 8.09
CA SER A 32 -18.59 20.39 7.05
C SER A 32 -18.53 21.53 6.01
N ASN A 33 -18.02 22.72 6.38
CA ASN A 33 -17.90 23.85 5.45
C ASN A 33 -16.73 23.71 4.48
N LEU A 34 -15.84 22.75 4.68
CA LEU A 34 -14.75 22.47 3.75
C LEU A 34 -15.23 21.70 2.52
N PHE A 35 -16.33 20.96 2.62
CA PHE A 35 -16.82 20.15 1.52
C PHE A 35 -17.55 21.02 0.48
N PRO A 36 -17.27 20.80 -0.82
CA PRO A 36 -17.75 21.64 -1.89
C PRO A 36 -19.23 21.41 -2.21
N ASP A 37 -19.85 22.44 -2.80
CA ASP A 37 -21.03 22.23 -3.62
C ASP A 37 -20.65 21.47 -4.89
N GLU A 38 -21.55 20.64 -5.43
CA GLU A 38 -21.27 19.83 -6.62
C GLU A 38 -20.81 20.67 -7.82
N SER A 39 -21.39 21.88 -7.98
CA SER A 39 -21.02 22.82 -9.03
C SER A 39 -19.62 23.43 -8.88
N ALA A 40 -19.05 23.40 -7.68
CA ALA A 40 -17.72 23.93 -7.39
C ALA A 40 -16.59 22.91 -7.64
N ILE A 41 -16.92 21.65 -7.94
CA ILE A 41 -15.93 20.62 -8.24
C ILE A 41 -15.30 20.89 -9.62
N PRO A 42 -13.96 21.03 -9.73
CA PRO A 42 -13.31 21.28 -11.00
C PRO A 42 -13.60 20.17 -12.02
N THR A 43 -13.85 20.55 -13.28
CA THR A 43 -14.21 19.59 -14.34
C THR A 43 -13.17 18.50 -14.55
N ALA A 44 -11.88 18.84 -14.37
CA ALA A 44 -10.77 17.90 -14.54
C ALA A 44 -10.75 16.77 -13.49
N VAL A 45 -11.38 16.98 -12.34
CA VAL A 45 -11.41 16.03 -11.21
C VAL A 45 -12.82 15.65 -10.82
N LYS A 46 -13.76 15.71 -11.75
CA LYS A 46 -15.15 15.32 -11.51
C LYS A 46 -15.25 13.97 -10.83
N LEU A 47 -16.29 13.82 -10.02
CA LEU A 47 -16.67 12.54 -9.43
C LEU A 47 -16.77 11.50 -10.55
N PRO A 48 -16.07 10.35 -10.42
CA PRO A 48 -16.22 9.25 -11.36
C PRO A 48 -17.68 8.79 -11.43
N ASP A 49 -18.12 8.33 -12.61
CA ASP A 49 -19.40 7.65 -12.73
C ASP A 49 -19.43 6.45 -11.77
N TYR A 50 -20.61 6.12 -11.27
CA TYR A 50 -20.77 4.99 -10.37
C TYR A 50 -20.21 3.72 -11.00
N MET A 51 -19.22 3.11 -10.33
CA MET A 51 -18.45 1.99 -10.84
C MET A 51 -18.91 0.68 -10.19
N GLU A 52 -19.83 -0.02 -10.85
CA GLU A 52 -20.21 -1.36 -10.42
C GLU A 52 -19.15 -2.37 -10.86
N GLN A 53 -18.17 -2.63 -9.99
CA GLN A 53 -17.10 -3.59 -10.24
C GLN A 53 -17.58 -4.99 -9.90
N ARG A 54 -18.12 -5.74 -10.86
CA ARG A 54 -18.55 -7.14 -10.69
C ARG A 54 -17.50 -8.16 -11.10
N GLU A 55 -16.53 -7.74 -11.88
CA GLU A 55 -15.54 -8.63 -12.46
C GLU A 55 -14.37 -8.89 -11.50
N TYR A 56 -13.87 -10.11 -11.51
CA TYR A 56 -12.61 -10.50 -10.89
C TYR A 56 -11.81 -11.41 -11.82
N LEU A 57 -10.51 -11.46 -11.68
CA LEU A 57 -9.62 -12.23 -12.54
C LEU A 57 -9.32 -13.58 -11.91
N LEU A 58 -9.71 -14.63 -12.60
CA LEU A 58 -9.51 -16.01 -12.20
C LEU A 58 -9.03 -16.85 -13.40
N ASP A 59 -7.89 -17.49 -13.27
CA ASP A 59 -7.33 -18.41 -14.28
C ASP A 59 -7.30 -17.81 -15.71
N GLY A 60 -6.83 -16.55 -15.80
CA GLY A 60 -6.77 -15.80 -17.05
C GLY A 60 -8.13 -15.36 -17.62
N LYS A 61 -9.22 -15.51 -16.88
CA LYS A 61 -10.57 -15.15 -17.31
C LYS A 61 -11.16 -14.08 -16.41
N MET A 62 -11.85 -13.11 -17.02
CA MET A 62 -12.72 -12.19 -16.31
C MET A 62 -14.02 -12.92 -15.94
N ILE A 63 -14.27 -13.10 -14.64
CA ILE A 63 -15.49 -13.74 -14.13
C ILE A 63 -16.39 -12.66 -13.54
N THR A 64 -17.66 -12.66 -13.98
CA THR A 64 -18.67 -11.73 -13.46
C THR A 64 -19.35 -12.31 -12.21
N TRP A 65 -19.20 -11.64 -11.08
CA TRP A 65 -19.83 -12.00 -9.82
C TRP A 65 -21.33 -11.71 -9.83
N GLN A 66 -22.13 -12.68 -9.42
CA GLN A 66 -23.59 -12.56 -9.36
C GLN A 66 -24.14 -12.43 -7.92
N GLY A 67 -23.25 -12.50 -6.93
CA GLY A 67 -23.63 -12.43 -5.53
C GLY A 67 -23.66 -11.02 -4.96
N GLU A 68 -23.58 -10.93 -3.64
CA GLU A 68 -23.62 -9.69 -2.86
C GLU A 68 -22.45 -8.77 -3.20
N MET A 69 -22.73 -7.45 -3.26
CA MET A 69 -21.76 -6.40 -3.53
C MET A 69 -21.53 -5.54 -2.29
N SER A 70 -20.30 -5.08 -2.09
CA SER A 70 -19.96 -4.12 -1.05
C SER A 70 -19.85 -2.71 -1.62
N PRO A 71 -20.58 -1.72 -1.09
CA PRO A 71 -20.46 -0.34 -1.55
C PRO A 71 -19.08 0.22 -1.19
N VAL A 72 -18.56 1.07 -2.07
CA VAL A 72 -17.33 1.84 -1.88
C VAL A 72 -17.69 3.30 -1.72
N ALA A 73 -17.47 3.82 -0.50
CA ALA A 73 -17.75 5.20 -0.15
C ALA A 73 -16.48 6.06 -0.20
N SER A 74 -16.60 7.25 -0.77
CA SER A 74 -15.56 8.28 -0.72
C SER A 74 -15.46 8.91 0.68
N PRO A 75 -14.28 9.29 1.15
CA PRO A 75 -14.14 10.18 2.30
C PRO A 75 -14.54 11.64 1.97
N VAL A 76 -14.67 11.98 0.69
CA VAL A 76 -15.10 13.29 0.22
C VAL A 76 -16.61 13.33 0.18
N PHE A 77 -17.19 14.25 0.96
CA PHE A 77 -18.62 14.56 0.91
C PHE A 77 -18.86 15.69 -0.10
N VAL A 78 -20.04 15.71 -0.68
CA VAL A 78 -20.46 16.75 -1.64
C VAL A 78 -21.78 17.31 -1.21
N ARG A 79 -21.95 18.64 -1.31
CA ARG A 79 -23.19 19.33 -1.01
C ARG A 79 -24.09 19.35 -2.25
N ARG A 80 -25.29 18.79 -2.11
CA ARG A 80 -26.35 18.82 -3.11
C ARG A 80 -27.61 19.34 -2.46
N ASP A 81 -28.24 20.36 -3.04
CA ASP A 81 -29.48 20.99 -2.54
C ASP A 81 -29.35 21.42 -1.06
N GLY A 82 -28.18 21.95 -0.68
CA GLY A 82 -27.89 22.38 0.69
C GLY A 82 -27.54 21.25 1.67
N GLU A 83 -27.71 19.98 1.31
CA GLU A 83 -27.41 18.84 2.15
C GLU A 83 -26.03 18.25 1.83
N LEU A 84 -25.27 17.92 2.88
CA LEU A 84 -23.97 17.27 2.78
C LEU A 84 -24.15 15.76 2.69
N LYS A 85 -23.77 15.15 1.56
CA LYS A 85 -23.95 13.73 1.30
C LYS A 85 -22.62 13.04 1.03
N GLN A 86 -22.37 11.90 1.72
CA GLN A 86 -21.26 11.03 1.39
C GLN A 86 -21.46 10.44 0.00
N GLN A 87 -20.41 10.43 -0.81
CA GLN A 87 -20.50 9.90 -2.16
C GLN A 87 -20.20 8.39 -2.16
N ILE A 88 -21.13 7.60 -2.68
CA ILE A 88 -20.87 6.19 -3.01
C ILE A 88 -20.39 6.15 -4.45
N ILE A 89 -19.11 5.86 -4.65
CA ILE A 89 -18.43 5.94 -5.94
C ILE A 89 -18.45 4.62 -6.72
N GLY A 90 -18.88 3.55 -6.09
CA GLY A 90 -19.01 2.25 -6.73
C GLY A 90 -19.31 1.13 -5.75
N SER A 91 -19.13 -0.10 -6.23
CA SER A 91 -19.23 -1.32 -5.43
C SER A 91 -18.28 -2.40 -5.95
N THR A 92 -17.93 -3.34 -5.08
CA THR A 92 -17.04 -4.47 -5.39
C THR A 92 -17.62 -5.80 -4.92
N PRO A 93 -17.21 -6.95 -5.53
CA PRO A 93 -17.72 -8.27 -5.16
C PRO A 93 -17.40 -8.61 -3.69
N LEU A 94 -18.36 -9.17 -2.99
CA LEU A 94 -18.13 -9.87 -1.73
C LEU A 94 -17.92 -11.36 -2.01
N LEU A 95 -16.74 -11.69 -2.57
CA LEU A 95 -16.34 -13.07 -2.82
C LEU A 95 -16.21 -13.84 -1.51
N THR A 96 -16.47 -15.14 -1.57
CA THR A 96 -16.40 -16.06 -0.46
C THR A 96 -15.07 -16.84 -0.43
N SER A 97 -14.93 -17.74 0.53
CA SER A 97 -13.82 -18.69 0.57
C SER A 97 -13.76 -19.60 -0.67
N LYS A 98 -14.91 -19.90 -1.29
CA LYS A 98 -14.97 -20.73 -2.49
C LYS A 98 -14.21 -20.12 -3.66
N GLU A 99 -14.47 -18.86 -3.98
CA GLU A 99 -13.78 -18.14 -5.06
C GLU A 99 -12.30 -17.89 -4.72
N ALA A 100 -12.00 -17.62 -3.45
CA ALA A 100 -10.62 -17.46 -2.99
C ALA A 100 -9.82 -18.76 -3.15
N LEU A 101 -10.38 -19.90 -2.75
CA LEU A 101 -9.73 -21.20 -2.92
C LEU A 101 -9.58 -21.59 -4.40
N ALA A 102 -10.57 -21.27 -5.25
CA ALA A 102 -10.44 -21.46 -6.70
C ALA A 102 -9.28 -20.63 -7.29
N ALA A 103 -9.09 -19.39 -6.83
CA ALA A 103 -7.96 -18.56 -7.22
C ALA A 103 -6.61 -19.13 -6.77
N LEU A 104 -6.57 -19.70 -5.57
CA LEU A 104 -5.38 -20.39 -5.08
C LEU A 104 -5.08 -21.65 -5.89
N ASP A 105 -6.09 -22.46 -6.19
CA ASP A 105 -5.90 -23.68 -6.99
C ASP A 105 -5.43 -23.33 -8.41
N ALA A 106 -5.97 -22.28 -9.03
CA ALA A 106 -5.47 -21.77 -10.31
C ALA A 106 -3.99 -21.36 -10.25
N ALA A 107 -3.60 -20.65 -9.19
CA ALA A 107 -2.21 -20.26 -8.99
C ALA A 107 -1.28 -21.46 -8.75
N VAL A 108 -1.73 -22.44 -7.95
CA VAL A 108 -0.98 -23.70 -7.70
C VAL A 108 -0.80 -24.49 -8.99
N ASN A 109 -1.85 -24.61 -9.80
CA ASN A 109 -1.79 -25.33 -11.06
C ASN A 109 -0.87 -24.63 -12.07
N ALA A 110 -0.92 -23.29 -12.14
CA ALA A 110 -0.05 -22.53 -13.04
C ALA A 110 1.43 -22.55 -12.60
N TYR A 111 1.71 -22.69 -11.32
CA TYR A 111 3.06 -22.87 -10.80
C TYR A 111 3.58 -24.31 -11.03
N ASP A 112 2.71 -25.29 -10.86
CA ASP A 112 2.98 -26.73 -11.08
C ASP A 112 4.32 -27.17 -10.47
N GLN A 113 4.52 -26.93 -9.19
CA GLN A 113 5.76 -27.26 -8.46
C GLN A 113 7.05 -26.72 -9.13
N GLY A 114 6.92 -25.62 -9.90
CA GLY A 114 8.01 -25.01 -10.65
C GLY A 114 8.14 -25.52 -12.10
N HIS A 115 7.25 -26.40 -12.57
CA HIS A 115 7.23 -26.92 -13.94
C HIS A 115 6.25 -26.18 -14.86
N GLY A 116 5.45 -25.28 -14.32
CA GLY A 116 4.52 -24.49 -15.10
C GLY A 116 5.21 -23.57 -16.12
N VAL A 117 4.45 -23.11 -17.10
CA VAL A 117 4.97 -22.26 -18.18
C VAL A 117 5.66 -21.00 -17.61
N TRP A 118 5.04 -20.34 -16.64
CA TRP A 118 5.55 -19.10 -16.07
C TRP A 118 6.87 -19.25 -15.31
N PRO A 119 7.03 -20.17 -14.34
CA PRO A 119 8.29 -20.36 -13.64
C PRO A 119 9.42 -20.84 -14.55
N LEU A 120 9.13 -21.54 -15.65
CA LEU A 120 10.12 -22.01 -16.62
C LEU A 120 10.48 -20.98 -17.69
N MET A 121 9.69 -19.90 -17.87
CA MET A 121 10.05 -18.83 -18.79
C MET A 121 11.40 -18.23 -18.45
N SER A 122 12.16 -17.85 -19.47
CA SER A 122 13.39 -17.10 -19.29
C SER A 122 13.13 -15.75 -18.60
N VAL A 123 14.16 -15.19 -17.99
CA VAL A 123 14.08 -13.85 -17.38
C VAL A 123 13.63 -12.81 -18.41
N ALA A 124 14.16 -12.89 -19.64
CA ALA A 124 13.82 -11.95 -20.71
C ALA A 124 12.33 -12.01 -21.10
N GLU A 125 11.74 -13.22 -21.21
CA GLU A 125 10.33 -13.38 -21.53
C GLU A 125 9.44 -12.80 -20.42
N ARG A 126 9.73 -13.11 -19.15
CA ARG A 126 8.97 -12.54 -18.02
C ARG A 126 9.07 -11.02 -17.96
N ILE A 127 10.24 -10.46 -18.25
CA ILE A 127 10.42 -9.00 -18.36
C ILE A 127 9.53 -8.44 -19.48
N ALA A 128 9.46 -9.07 -20.65
CA ALA A 128 8.61 -8.60 -21.76
C ALA A 128 7.12 -8.54 -21.37
N HIS A 129 6.63 -9.52 -20.60
CA HIS A 129 5.27 -9.50 -20.04
C HIS A 129 5.03 -8.30 -19.10
N VAL A 130 5.98 -8.02 -18.20
CA VAL A 130 5.89 -6.89 -17.27
C VAL A 130 6.00 -5.55 -17.99
N GLU A 131 6.88 -5.42 -18.99
CA GLU A 131 6.99 -4.23 -19.83
C GLU A 131 5.68 -3.96 -20.61
N LYS A 132 5.05 -5.00 -21.16
CA LYS A 132 3.73 -4.89 -21.81
C LYS A 132 2.66 -4.40 -20.83
N PHE A 133 2.63 -4.94 -19.61
CA PHE A 133 1.71 -4.48 -18.56
C PHE A 133 1.94 -3.01 -18.22
N LEU A 134 3.19 -2.58 -18.09
CA LEU A 134 3.52 -1.19 -17.75
C LEU A 134 3.03 -0.20 -18.81
N VAL A 135 3.10 -0.56 -20.10
CA VAL A 135 2.53 0.26 -21.20
C VAL A 135 1.03 0.44 -21.01
N SER A 136 0.31 -0.68 -20.78
CA SER A 136 -1.16 -0.67 -20.55
C SER A 136 -1.53 0.10 -19.28
N MET A 137 -0.76 -0.05 -18.20
CA MET A 137 -0.96 0.68 -16.95
C MET A 137 -0.82 2.19 -17.15
N ARG A 138 0.23 2.66 -17.85
CA ARG A 138 0.47 4.08 -18.11
C ARG A 138 -0.68 4.74 -18.89
N ALA A 139 -1.32 4.02 -19.78
CA ALA A 139 -2.49 4.50 -20.50
C ALA A 139 -3.72 4.76 -19.58
N LYS A 140 -3.72 4.20 -18.37
CA LYS A 140 -4.77 4.37 -17.36
C LYS A 140 -4.46 5.41 -16.28
N ARG A 141 -3.38 6.20 -16.43
CA ARG A 141 -2.90 7.15 -15.42
C ARG A 141 -4.01 8.06 -14.89
N THR A 142 -4.71 8.77 -15.77
CA THR A 142 -5.73 9.75 -15.37
C THR A 142 -6.87 9.11 -14.58
N GLU A 143 -7.33 7.93 -15.02
CA GLU A 143 -8.42 7.20 -14.36
C GLU A 143 -8.00 6.72 -12.96
N VAL A 144 -6.81 6.13 -12.83
CA VAL A 144 -6.30 5.64 -11.55
C VAL A 144 -6.00 6.77 -10.58
N VAL A 145 -5.40 7.89 -11.05
CA VAL A 145 -5.14 9.07 -10.23
C VAL A 145 -6.45 9.67 -9.69
N ASN A 146 -7.48 9.78 -10.53
CA ASN A 146 -8.78 10.28 -10.11
C ASN A 146 -9.43 9.36 -9.05
N LEU A 147 -9.34 8.04 -9.22
CA LEU A 147 -9.81 7.08 -8.22
C LEU A 147 -9.06 7.18 -6.89
N LEU A 148 -7.74 7.38 -6.89
CA LEU A 148 -6.96 7.62 -5.68
C LEU A 148 -7.47 8.85 -4.92
N MET A 149 -7.75 9.96 -5.61
CA MET A 149 -8.31 11.17 -4.98
C MET A 149 -9.67 10.90 -4.34
N TRP A 150 -10.57 10.29 -5.08
CA TRP A 150 -11.95 10.09 -4.61
C TRP A 150 -12.11 8.97 -3.61
N GLU A 151 -11.39 7.86 -3.78
CA GLU A 151 -11.59 6.67 -2.94
C GLU A 151 -10.89 6.76 -1.59
N ILE A 152 -9.71 7.42 -1.54
CA ILE A 152 -8.94 7.52 -0.28
C ILE A 152 -8.66 8.95 0.18
N GLY A 153 -9.16 9.96 -0.52
CA GLY A 153 -8.97 11.37 -0.15
C GLY A 153 -7.52 11.85 -0.25
N LYS A 154 -6.72 11.23 -1.12
CA LYS A 154 -5.33 11.64 -1.35
C LYS A 154 -5.29 12.88 -2.24
N SER A 155 -4.37 13.83 -1.94
CA SER A 155 -4.23 15.01 -2.78
C SER A 155 -3.91 14.63 -4.24
N GLN A 156 -4.31 15.48 -5.19
CA GLN A 156 -4.02 15.25 -6.62
C GLN A 156 -2.52 15.03 -6.84
N LYS A 157 -1.69 15.91 -6.27
CA LYS A 157 -0.23 15.84 -6.35
C LYS A 157 0.33 14.52 -5.81
N ASP A 158 -0.17 14.07 -4.67
CA ASP A 158 0.30 12.81 -4.07
C ASP A 158 -0.24 11.59 -4.83
N SER A 159 -1.45 11.68 -5.41
CA SER A 159 -2.03 10.62 -6.25
C SER A 159 -1.27 10.45 -7.56
N GLU A 160 -0.92 11.55 -8.21
CA GLU A 160 -0.06 11.56 -9.40
C GLU A 160 1.32 10.97 -9.07
N LYS A 161 1.93 11.45 -7.97
CA LYS A 161 3.24 10.96 -7.51
C LYS A 161 3.20 9.47 -7.17
N GLU A 162 2.13 8.97 -6.56
CA GLU A 162 2.00 7.54 -6.26
C GLU A 162 1.95 6.71 -7.55
N PHE A 163 1.17 7.14 -8.54
CA PHE A 163 1.07 6.45 -9.81
C PHE A 163 2.41 6.43 -10.55
N ASP A 164 3.03 7.59 -10.73
CA ASP A 164 4.28 7.75 -11.48
C ASP A 164 5.42 6.96 -10.80
N ARG A 165 5.55 7.09 -9.48
CA ARG A 165 6.52 6.31 -8.69
C ARG A 165 6.29 4.80 -8.79
N THR A 166 5.04 4.35 -8.90
CA THR A 166 4.77 2.93 -9.11
C THR A 166 5.28 2.44 -10.46
N CYS A 167 5.11 3.24 -11.50
CA CYS A 167 5.67 2.93 -12.82
C CYS A 167 7.21 2.88 -12.79
N ASP A 168 7.85 3.85 -12.12
CA ASP A 168 9.29 3.89 -11.96
C ASP A 168 9.80 2.68 -11.16
N TYR A 169 9.10 2.31 -10.09
CA TYR A 169 9.45 1.13 -9.29
C TYR A 169 9.39 -0.17 -10.10
N ILE A 170 8.41 -0.32 -10.99
CA ILE A 170 8.34 -1.48 -11.89
C ILE A 170 9.55 -1.49 -12.83
N LEU A 171 9.93 -0.35 -13.39
CA LEU A 171 11.13 -0.22 -14.23
C LEU A 171 12.42 -0.56 -13.47
N ASP A 172 12.55 -0.04 -12.24
CA ASP A 172 13.70 -0.32 -11.40
C ASP A 172 13.78 -1.81 -11.03
N THR A 173 12.62 -2.44 -10.80
CA THR A 173 12.52 -3.89 -10.58
C THR A 173 13.02 -4.68 -11.80
N ILE A 174 12.62 -4.27 -13.01
CA ILE A 174 13.09 -4.86 -14.28
C ILE A 174 14.61 -4.71 -14.41
N ASN A 175 15.13 -3.50 -14.19
CA ASN A 175 16.55 -3.21 -14.30
C ASN A 175 17.38 -4.00 -13.28
N SER A 176 16.90 -4.05 -12.04
CA SER A 176 17.53 -4.85 -10.98
C SER A 176 17.57 -6.34 -11.33
N LEU A 177 16.49 -6.88 -11.93
CA LEU A 177 16.47 -8.27 -12.36
C LEU A 177 17.43 -8.52 -13.53
N LYS A 178 17.50 -7.61 -14.51
CA LYS A 178 18.50 -7.69 -15.62
C LYS A 178 19.94 -7.74 -15.09
N GLU A 179 20.22 -6.95 -14.06
CA GLU A 179 21.54 -6.94 -13.42
C GLU A 179 21.80 -8.23 -12.64
N LEU A 180 20.83 -8.69 -11.85
CA LEU A 180 20.92 -9.95 -11.10
C LEU A 180 21.12 -11.16 -12.03
N ASP A 181 20.42 -11.22 -13.15
CA ASP A 181 20.53 -12.32 -14.12
C ASP A 181 21.92 -12.32 -14.78
N ARG A 182 22.41 -11.14 -15.19
CA ARG A 182 23.76 -10.97 -15.74
C ARG A 182 24.83 -11.44 -14.76
N ASN A 183 24.74 -11.01 -13.50
CA ASN A 183 25.70 -11.38 -12.46
C ASN A 183 25.65 -12.87 -12.09
N SER A 184 24.50 -13.52 -12.29
CA SER A 184 24.27 -14.94 -12.02
C SER A 184 24.69 -15.87 -13.18
N SER A 185 25.04 -15.30 -14.34
CA SER A 185 25.39 -16.09 -15.54
C SER A 185 26.78 -16.72 -15.47
N GLY A 186 27.68 -16.16 -14.66
CA GLY A 186 29.05 -16.62 -14.50
C GLY A 186 29.20 -17.77 -13.49
N PHE A 187 30.24 -18.59 -13.70
CA PHE A 187 30.70 -19.54 -12.70
C PHE A 187 31.71 -18.87 -11.75
N VAL A 188 31.62 -19.18 -10.50
CA VAL A 188 32.58 -18.81 -9.45
C VAL A 188 33.38 -20.03 -9.04
N ASN A 189 34.70 -19.88 -9.02
CA ASN A 189 35.58 -20.92 -8.47
C ASN A 189 35.93 -20.55 -7.01
N GLU A 190 35.44 -21.34 -6.09
CA GLU A 190 35.72 -21.16 -4.66
C GLU A 190 36.41 -22.43 -4.14
N GLN A 191 37.67 -22.32 -3.72
CA GLN A 191 38.48 -23.45 -3.23
C GLN A 191 38.49 -24.69 -4.15
N GLY A 192 38.51 -24.46 -5.47
CA GLY A 192 38.53 -25.55 -6.46
C GLY A 192 37.13 -26.07 -6.85
N ILE A 193 36.07 -25.55 -6.25
CA ILE A 193 34.69 -25.89 -6.60
C ILE A 193 34.14 -24.86 -7.57
N MET A 194 33.74 -25.33 -8.76
CA MET A 194 33.03 -24.52 -9.74
C MET A 194 31.54 -24.44 -9.39
N ALA A 195 31.01 -23.26 -9.07
CA ALA A 195 29.64 -23.07 -8.68
C ALA A 195 28.97 -21.96 -9.46
N GLN A 196 27.65 -22.07 -9.66
CA GLN A 196 26.81 -21.00 -10.20
C GLN A 196 25.60 -20.80 -9.28
N ILE A 197 25.33 -19.55 -8.90
CA ILE A 197 24.18 -19.21 -8.06
C ILE A 197 23.09 -18.63 -8.93
N ARG A 198 21.95 -19.30 -9.00
CA ARG A 198 20.75 -18.81 -9.68
C ARG A 198 19.61 -18.58 -8.71
N ARG A 199 18.83 -17.53 -8.96
CA ARG A 199 17.60 -17.29 -8.24
C ARG A 199 16.44 -17.92 -8.99
N VAL A 200 15.56 -18.59 -8.22
CA VAL A 200 14.37 -19.29 -8.73
C VAL A 200 13.13 -18.79 -8.01
N PRO A 201 11.92 -18.97 -8.58
CA PRO A 201 10.68 -18.66 -7.88
C PRO A 201 10.51 -19.54 -6.63
N LEU A 202 9.80 -19.01 -5.64
CA LEU A 202 9.53 -19.70 -4.38
C LEU A 202 8.26 -20.56 -4.45
N GLY A 203 7.29 -20.15 -5.27
CA GLY A 203 6.01 -20.85 -5.38
C GLY A 203 4.84 -19.90 -5.56
N VAL A 204 3.76 -20.12 -4.80
CA VAL A 204 2.55 -19.32 -4.83
C VAL A 204 2.63 -18.20 -3.79
N ALA A 205 2.46 -16.97 -4.24
CA ALA A 205 2.49 -15.79 -3.39
C ALA A 205 1.07 -15.22 -3.16
N LEU A 206 0.77 -14.88 -1.91
CA LEU A 206 -0.35 -14.01 -1.58
C LEU A 206 0.16 -12.58 -1.40
N CYS A 207 -0.33 -11.64 -2.22
CA CYS A 207 0.04 -10.24 -2.16
C CYS A 207 -1.14 -9.38 -1.68
N MET A 208 -0.92 -8.60 -0.63
CA MET A 208 -1.89 -7.70 -0.03
C MET A 208 -1.24 -6.37 0.34
N GLY A 209 -1.81 -5.27 -0.13
CA GLY A 209 -1.32 -3.93 0.16
C GLY A 209 -2.14 -3.16 1.19
N PRO A 210 -1.64 -1.99 1.63
CA PRO A 210 -2.29 -1.13 2.60
C PRO A 210 -3.30 -0.19 1.93
N TYR A 211 -4.16 0.43 2.75
CA TYR A 211 -5.16 1.39 2.25
C TYR A 211 -4.57 2.76 1.85
N ASN A 212 -3.49 3.17 2.47
CA ASN A 212 -2.92 4.51 2.33
C ASN A 212 -2.01 4.70 1.10
N TYR A 213 -1.44 3.61 0.60
CA TYR A 213 -0.69 3.52 -0.66
C TYR A 213 -1.14 2.26 -1.42
N PRO A 214 -2.44 2.20 -1.83
CA PRO A 214 -3.04 0.97 -2.33
C PRO A 214 -2.47 0.53 -3.68
N LEU A 215 -1.88 1.43 -4.43
CA LEU A 215 -1.18 1.11 -5.68
C LEU A 215 0.30 0.82 -5.44
N ASN A 216 1.07 1.81 -4.98
CA ASN A 216 2.53 1.71 -4.91
C ASN A 216 3.01 0.60 -3.97
N GLU A 217 2.52 0.57 -2.74
CA GLU A 217 2.97 -0.42 -1.75
C GLU A 217 2.52 -1.84 -2.12
N THR A 218 1.35 -1.99 -2.74
CA THR A 218 0.88 -3.28 -3.23
C THR A 218 1.76 -3.78 -4.37
N PHE A 219 2.05 -2.93 -5.35
CA PHE A 219 2.83 -3.28 -6.52
C PHE A 219 4.30 -3.49 -6.20
N SER A 220 4.80 -2.90 -5.11
CA SER A 220 6.16 -3.12 -4.63
C SER A 220 6.44 -4.55 -4.17
N THR A 221 5.41 -5.34 -3.88
CA THR A 221 5.53 -6.77 -3.58
C THR A 221 5.02 -7.65 -4.71
N LEU A 222 3.99 -7.20 -5.42
CA LEU A 222 3.35 -7.94 -6.50
C LEU A 222 4.27 -8.14 -7.71
N PHE A 223 4.89 -7.06 -8.21
CA PHE A 223 5.74 -7.15 -9.40
C PHE A 223 7.05 -7.92 -9.17
N PRO A 224 7.77 -7.74 -8.06
CA PRO A 224 8.89 -8.63 -7.74
C PRO A 224 8.49 -10.11 -7.63
N ALA A 225 7.32 -10.42 -7.06
CA ALA A 225 6.85 -11.80 -7.02
C ALA A 225 6.59 -12.36 -8.42
N LEU A 226 5.86 -11.62 -9.27
CA LEU A 226 5.54 -12.03 -10.66
C LEU A 226 6.81 -12.18 -11.50
N ILE A 227 7.66 -11.16 -11.57
CA ILE A 227 8.82 -11.16 -12.47
C ILE A 227 9.86 -12.23 -12.12
N MET A 228 9.90 -12.65 -10.83
CA MET A 228 10.72 -13.76 -10.37
C MET A 228 10.16 -15.14 -10.73
N GLY A 229 8.97 -15.21 -11.34
CA GLY A 229 8.35 -16.45 -11.80
C GLY A 229 7.41 -17.11 -10.80
N ASN A 230 7.06 -16.42 -9.70
CA ASN A 230 6.01 -16.89 -8.80
C ASN A 230 4.63 -16.68 -9.43
N THR A 231 3.66 -17.52 -9.06
CA THR A 231 2.25 -17.26 -9.32
C THR A 231 1.61 -16.55 -8.13
N VAL A 232 0.56 -15.80 -8.36
CA VAL A 232 0.05 -14.85 -7.36
C VAL A 232 -1.46 -14.92 -7.20
N VAL A 233 -1.89 -14.89 -5.94
CA VAL A 233 -3.22 -14.45 -5.54
C VAL A 233 -3.08 -13.03 -5.01
N PHE A 234 -3.71 -12.08 -5.69
CA PHE A 234 -3.69 -10.67 -5.31
C PHE A 234 -5.03 -10.26 -4.72
N LYS A 235 -4.99 -9.71 -3.52
CA LYS A 235 -6.17 -9.12 -2.87
C LYS A 235 -5.95 -7.64 -2.62
N PRO A 236 -6.66 -6.75 -3.37
CA PRO A 236 -6.61 -5.31 -3.12
C PRO A 236 -7.00 -4.93 -1.69
N ALA A 237 -6.51 -3.80 -1.23
CA ALA A 237 -6.92 -3.21 0.05
C ALA A 237 -8.42 -2.88 0.05
N LYS A 238 -9.00 -2.75 1.24
CA LYS A 238 -10.43 -2.39 1.39
C LYS A 238 -10.72 -0.99 0.84
N TYR A 239 -9.82 -0.05 1.06
CA TYR A 239 -9.87 1.31 0.51
C TYR A 239 -8.79 1.41 -0.56
N GLY A 240 -9.11 1.99 -1.71
CA GLY A 240 -8.30 1.91 -2.91
C GLY A 240 -8.55 0.61 -3.69
N VAL A 241 -9.74 0.02 -3.56
CA VAL A 241 -10.09 -1.23 -4.25
C VAL A 241 -10.52 -0.99 -5.70
N LEU A 242 -11.23 0.11 -5.98
CA LEU A 242 -11.75 0.42 -7.32
C LEU A 242 -10.63 0.84 -8.29
N LEU A 243 -9.52 1.40 -7.79
CA LEU A 243 -8.40 1.79 -8.64
C LEU A 243 -7.75 0.62 -9.40
N ILE A 244 -8.03 -0.63 -8.99
CA ILE A 244 -7.55 -1.84 -9.68
C ILE A 244 -8.41 -2.18 -10.91
N ARG A 245 -9.66 -1.73 -10.96
CA ARG A 245 -10.56 -2.03 -12.09
C ARG A 245 -10.01 -1.61 -13.45
N PRO A 246 -9.47 -0.39 -13.63
CA PRO A 246 -8.88 0.01 -14.92
C PRO A 246 -7.70 -0.86 -15.37
N LEU A 247 -7.09 -1.60 -14.44
CA LEU A 247 -5.91 -2.43 -14.69
C LEU A 247 -6.24 -3.91 -14.88
N LEU A 248 -7.48 -4.36 -14.60
CA LEU A 248 -7.85 -5.78 -14.68
C LEU A 248 -7.61 -6.37 -16.07
N GLN A 249 -8.00 -5.65 -17.11
CA GLN A 249 -7.79 -6.08 -18.50
C GLN A 249 -6.29 -6.22 -18.82
N ALA A 250 -5.46 -5.28 -18.35
CA ALA A 250 -4.03 -5.36 -18.54
C ALA A 250 -3.41 -6.60 -17.85
N PHE A 251 -3.88 -6.95 -16.65
CA PHE A 251 -3.46 -8.18 -16.00
C PHE A 251 -3.86 -9.41 -16.80
N GLN A 252 -5.11 -9.47 -17.31
CA GLN A 252 -5.59 -10.58 -18.12
C GLN A 252 -4.79 -10.77 -19.41
N GLU A 253 -4.51 -9.67 -20.12
CA GLU A 253 -3.87 -9.71 -21.45
C GLU A 253 -2.36 -9.89 -21.40
N CYS A 254 -1.74 -9.52 -20.27
CA CYS A 254 -0.29 -9.51 -20.16
C CYS A 254 0.30 -10.73 -19.48
N PHE A 255 -0.49 -11.52 -18.75
CA PHE A 255 0.03 -12.69 -18.03
C PHE A 255 -0.69 -13.97 -18.43
N PRO A 256 -0.01 -15.11 -18.49
CA PRO A 256 -0.64 -16.39 -18.76
C PRO A 256 -1.72 -16.75 -17.73
N ALA A 257 -2.66 -17.64 -18.11
CA ALA A 257 -3.70 -18.11 -17.23
C ALA A 257 -3.15 -18.65 -15.90
N GLY A 258 -3.81 -18.34 -14.80
CA GLY A 258 -3.44 -18.77 -13.45
C GLY A 258 -2.24 -18.06 -12.81
N VAL A 259 -1.41 -17.34 -13.59
CA VAL A 259 -0.21 -16.65 -13.07
C VAL A 259 -0.57 -15.55 -12.09
N ILE A 260 -1.63 -14.79 -12.38
CA ILE A 260 -2.20 -13.81 -11.45
C ILE A 260 -3.70 -13.99 -11.35
N ASN A 261 -4.18 -14.06 -10.11
CA ASN A 261 -5.60 -14.15 -9.79
C ASN A 261 -5.94 -13.02 -8.83
N ILE A 262 -6.99 -12.26 -9.12
CA ILE A 262 -7.36 -11.07 -8.34
C ILE A 262 -8.69 -11.33 -7.67
N ILE A 263 -8.71 -11.29 -6.33
CA ILE A 263 -9.89 -11.58 -5.52
C ILE A 263 -10.30 -10.37 -4.69
N TYR A 264 -11.58 -10.26 -4.40
CA TYR A 264 -12.18 -9.23 -3.58
C TYR A 264 -12.83 -9.85 -2.33
N GLY A 265 -13.51 -9.06 -1.53
CA GLY A 265 -14.26 -9.54 -0.38
C GLY A 265 -13.57 -9.31 0.96
N ARG A 266 -14.17 -9.85 2.01
CA ARG A 266 -13.72 -9.67 3.41
C ARG A 266 -12.49 -10.52 3.68
N GLY A 267 -11.41 -9.90 4.19
CA GLY A 267 -10.14 -10.60 4.42
C GLY A 267 -10.25 -11.81 5.36
N ARG A 268 -11.11 -11.76 6.38
CA ARG A 268 -11.32 -12.90 7.28
C ARG A 268 -11.90 -14.12 6.56
N GLU A 269 -12.79 -13.89 5.61
CA GLU A 269 -13.46 -14.94 4.87
C GLU A 269 -12.59 -15.52 3.75
N THR A 270 -11.97 -14.63 2.97
CA THR A 270 -11.18 -15.03 1.79
C THR A 270 -9.76 -15.44 2.15
N VAL A 271 -9.03 -14.60 2.91
CA VAL A 271 -7.60 -14.79 3.17
C VAL A 271 -7.35 -15.86 4.24
N GLY A 272 -8.22 -15.94 5.26
CA GLY A 272 -8.12 -16.96 6.29
C GLY A 272 -8.10 -18.36 5.68
N SER A 273 -9.07 -18.65 4.81
CA SER A 273 -9.17 -19.95 4.12
C SER A 273 -7.97 -20.24 3.23
N LEU A 274 -7.36 -19.22 2.58
CA LEU A 274 -6.13 -19.42 1.80
C LEU A 274 -4.95 -19.86 2.69
N MET A 275 -4.75 -19.18 3.83
CA MET A 275 -3.68 -19.50 4.76
C MET A 275 -3.79 -20.90 5.36
N GLU A 276 -5.00 -21.33 5.70
CA GLU A 276 -5.28 -22.63 6.30
C GLU A 276 -4.94 -23.82 5.39
N THR A 277 -4.89 -23.63 4.07
CA THR A 277 -4.53 -24.69 3.12
C THR A 277 -3.08 -25.13 3.23
N GLY A 278 -2.16 -24.27 3.69
CA GLY A 278 -0.73 -24.51 3.67
C GLY A 278 -0.12 -24.65 2.26
N LYS A 279 -0.84 -24.16 1.20
CA LYS A 279 -0.41 -24.14 -0.20
C LYS A 279 0.31 -22.84 -0.59
N LEU A 280 0.28 -21.82 0.27
CA LEU A 280 1.00 -20.57 0.05
C LEU A 280 2.45 -20.71 0.47
N ASP A 281 3.37 -20.27 -0.39
CA ASP A 281 4.81 -20.27 -0.13
C ASP A 281 5.32 -18.89 0.31
N VAL A 282 4.66 -17.81 -0.17
CA VAL A 282 5.01 -16.43 0.15
C VAL A 282 3.77 -15.68 0.64
N PHE A 283 3.91 -15.02 1.78
CA PHE A 283 2.94 -14.09 2.33
C PHE A 283 3.51 -12.68 2.32
N ALA A 284 3.17 -11.90 1.31
CA ALA A 284 3.53 -10.49 1.17
C ALA A 284 2.36 -9.63 1.65
N PHE A 285 2.53 -9.00 2.81
CA PHE A 285 1.49 -8.26 3.49
C PHE A 285 2.01 -6.93 4.03
N ILE A 286 1.34 -5.86 3.65
CA ILE A 286 1.57 -4.53 4.21
C ILE A 286 0.30 -4.08 4.93
N GLY A 287 0.38 -3.94 6.25
CA GLY A 287 -0.78 -3.65 7.10
C GLY A 287 -0.46 -3.67 8.60
N THR A 288 -1.42 -4.13 9.42
CA THR A 288 -1.26 -4.11 10.87
C THR A 288 -0.54 -5.33 11.42
N ASN A 289 0.22 -5.16 12.52
CA ASN A 289 0.82 -6.26 13.28
C ASN A 289 -0.21 -7.33 13.67
N LYS A 290 -1.40 -6.88 14.11
CA LYS A 290 -2.49 -7.79 14.49
C LYS A 290 -2.90 -8.68 13.32
N GLY A 291 -3.15 -8.08 12.14
CA GLY A 291 -3.55 -8.82 10.94
C GLY A 291 -2.49 -9.82 10.50
N ALA A 292 -1.21 -9.42 10.47
CA ALA A 292 -0.11 -10.31 10.13
C ALA A 292 -0.01 -11.51 11.08
N ASN A 293 -0.11 -11.26 12.40
CA ASN A 293 -0.02 -12.31 13.41
C ASN A 293 -1.21 -13.28 13.36
N GLU A 294 -2.43 -12.78 13.16
CA GLU A 294 -3.62 -13.61 13.01
C GLU A 294 -3.50 -14.53 11.78
N LEU A 295 -3.14 -13.96 10.62
CA LEU A 295 -3.04 -14.73 9.38
C LEU A 295 -1.90 -15.76 9.41
N LYS A 296 -0.72 -15.39 9.89
CA LYS A 296 0.41 -16.33 9.98
C LYS A 296 0.13 -17.54 10.86
N LYS A 297 -0.67 -17.38 11.93
CA LYS A 297 -1.04 -18.48 12.83
C LYS A 297 -1.92 -19.53 12.15
N LEU A 298 -2.66 -19.15 11.11
CA LEU A 298 -3.52 -20.06 10.37
C LEU A 298 -2.74 -20.99 9.43
N HIS A 299 -1.50 -20.63 9.08
CA HIS A 299 -0.73 -21.44 8.14
C HIS A 299 -0.14 -22.69 8.82
N PRO A 300 -0.51 -23.92 8.38
CA PRO A 300 -0.13 -25.17 9.07
C PRO A 300 1.35 -25.52 8.93
N LYS A 301 2.08 -24.87 8.02
CA LYS A 301 3.50 -25.08 7.74
C LYS A 301 4.29 -23.77 7.86
N PRO A 302 4.38 -23.13 9.03
CA PRO A 302 4.97 -21.79 9.17
C PRO A 302 6.47 -21.76 8.81
N HIS A 303 7.17 -22.86 8.92
CA HIS A 303 8.59 -23.02 8.55
C HIS A 303 8.83 -22.97 7.02
N ARG A 304 7.79 -23.17 6.21
CA ARG A 304 7.85 -23.09 4.74
C ARG A 304 7.34 -21.74 4.21
N LEU A 305 6.58 -20.98 5.02
CA LEU A 305 6.01 -19.73 4.62
C LEU A 305 7.04 -18.60 4.68
N LYS A 306 7.48 -18.09 3.54
CA LYS A 306 8.26 -16.85 3.48
C LYS A 306 7.35 -15.65 3.73
N SER A 307 7.55 -14.96 4.84
CA SER A 307 6.78 -13.77 5.19
C SER A 307 7.56 -12.51 4.82
N ILE A 308 6.96 -11.65 3.97
CA ILE A 308 7.45 -10.32 3.60
C ILE A 308 6.43 -9.33 4.16
N LEU A 309 6.79 -8.67 5.26
CA LEU A 309 5.86 -7.91 6.09
C LEU A 309 6.30 -6.45 6.22
N GLY A 310 5.45 -5.52 5.78
CA GLY A 310 5.53 -4.10 6.10
C GLY A 310 4.45 -3.77 7.13
N LEU A 311 4.84 -3.53 8.38
CA LEU A 311 3.88 -3.42 9.49
C LEU A 311 3.89 -2.03 10.12
N ASP A 312 3.15 -1.88 11.24
CA ASP A 312 3.06 -0.63 12.00
C ASP A 312 4.44 -0.11 12.41
N ALA A 313 4.65 1.19 12.30
CA ALA A 313 5.88 1.85 12.65
C ALA A 313 5.69 2.95 13.71
N LYS A 314 6.75 3.24 14.45
CA LYS A 314 6.85 4.30 15.45
C LYS A 314 8.10 5.14 15.15
N ASN A 315 8.12 5.77 13.97
CA ASN A 315 9.29 6.49 13.46
C ASN A 315 9.61 7.71 14.33
N PRO A 316 10.82 7.80 14.91
CA PRO A 316 11.28 8.98 15.61
C PRO A 316 12.02 9.96 14.68
N ALA A 317 12.02 11.24 15.05
CA ALA A 317 13.05 12.18 14.63
C ALA A 317 13.88 12.61 15.85
N ILE A 318 15.17 12.78 15.67
CA ILE A 318 16.10 13.24 16.70
C ILE A 318 16.72 14.55 16.22
N VAL A 319 16.49 15.65 16.96
CA VAL A 319 16.98 16.97 16.63
C VAL A 319 18.08 17.34 17.61
N LEU A 320 19.30 17.41 17.10
CA LEU A 320 20.52 17.74 17.89
C LEU A 320 20.67 19.23 18.07
N PRO A 321 21.47 19.71 19.05
CA PRO A 321 21.60 21.15 19.39
C PRO A 321 22.22 21.99 18.28
N ASP A 322 22.97 21.38 17.37
CA ASP A 322 23.64 21.99 16.23
C ASP A 322 22.86 21.87 14.92
N ALA A 323 21.62 21.36 14.96
CA ALA A 323 20.77 21.25 13.78
C ALA A 323 20.36 22.63 13.25
N ASP A 324 20.25 22.74 11.92
CA ASP A 324 19.52 23.85 11.29
C ASP A 324 18.04 23.74 11.67
N LEU A 325 17.60 24.63 12.56
CA LEU A 325 16.23 24.56 13.11
C LEU A 325 15.15 24.83 12.09
N ASP A 326 15.38 25.68 11.10
CA ASP A 326 14.38 25.99 10.09
C ASP A 326 14.15 24.78 9.19
N ASN A 327 15.23 24.15 8.76
CA ASN A 327 15.16 22.89 8.00
C ASN A 327 14.56 21.76 8.85
N ALA A 328 15.01 21.58 10.09
CA ALA A 328 14.50 20.53 10.98
C ALA A 328 12.98 20.67 11.24
N VAL A 329 12.50 21.90 11.43
CA VAL A 329 11.08 22.20 11.62
C VAL A 329 10.27 21.86 10.36
N SER A 330 10.75 22.30 9.18
CA SER A 330 10.08 22.02 7.90
C SER A 330 9.99 20.52 7.64
N GLU A 331 11.08 19.79 7.78
CA GLU A 331 11.15 18.35 7.60
C GLU A 331 10.30 17.58 8.62
N CYS A 332 10.29 18.02 9.87
CA CYS A 332 9.45 17.40 10.90
C CYS A 332 7.95 17.64 10.65
N ALA A 333 7.56 18.84 10.23
CA ALA A 333 6.16 19.14 9.87
C ALA A 333 5.71 18.32 8.67
N LEU A 334 6.50 18.30 7.59
CA LEU A 334 6.24 17.48 6.40
C LEU A 334 6.20 15.99 6.74
N GLY A 335 7.19 15.52 7.50
CA GLY A 335 7.32 14.11 7.88
C GLY A 335 6.17 13.61 8.74
N ALA A 336 5.62 14.46 9.62
CA ALA A 336 4.52 14.09 10.51
C ALA A 336 3.14 14.23 9.87
N LEU A 337 2.92 15.26 9.03
CA LEU A 337 1.57 15.71 8.66
C LEU A 337 1.21 15.48 7.18
N SER A 338 2.19 15.20 6.29
CA SER A 338 1.86 14.92 4.90
C SER A 338 0.92 13.71 4.79
N PHE A 339 -0.06 13.81 3.89
CA PHE A 339 -1.18 12.88 3.75
C PHE A 339 -1.89 12.61 5.11
N ASN A 340 -2.11 13.69 5.89
CA ASN A 340 -2.74 13.64 7.22
C ASN A 340 -2.05 12.66 8.20
N GLY A 341 -0.73 12.45 8.06
CA GLY A 341 0.03 11.48 8.85
C GLY A 341 -0.28 10.01 8.53
N GLN A 342 -1.02 9.72 7.47
CA GLN A 342 -1.43 8.37 7.06
C GLN A 342 -0.33 7.67 6.23
N ARG A 343 0.90 7.73 6.72
CA ARG A 343 2.07 7.09 6.11
C ARG A 343 2.74 6.15 7.12
N CYS A 344 3.20 4.99 6.65
CA CYS A 344 4.01 4.10 7.48
C CYS A 344 5.30 4.79 7.95
N THR A 345 5.86 5.68 7.12
CA THR A 345 7.06 6.48 7.39
C THR A 345 6.78 7.81 8.10
N ALA A 346 5.52 8.14 8.42
CA ALA A 346 5.22 9.39 9.14
C ALA A 346 5.87 9.40 10.52
N LEU A 347 6.42 10.56 10.90
CA LEU A 347 7.00 10.76 12.23
C LEU A 347 5.91 10.64 13.30
N LYS A 348 6.18 9.88 14.36
CA LYS A 348 5.26 9.64 15.48
C LYS A 348 5.75 10.28 16.78
N ILE A 349 7.05 10.56 16.87
CA ILE A 349 7.66 11.16 18.03
C ILE A 349 8.87 12.02 17.61
N LEU A 350 9.05 13.15 18.27
CA LEU A 350 10.19 14.06 18.07
C LEU A 350 10.98 14.13 19.36
N PHE A 351 12.25 13.72 19.33
CA PHE A 351 13.21 13.90 20.41
C PHE A 351 14.05 15.13 20.11
N VAL A 352 13.82 16.21 20.85
CA VAL A 352 14.51 17.48 20.64
C VAL A 352 15.43 17.77 21.82
N HIS A 353 16.68 18.15 21.55
CA HIS A 353 17.62 18.48 22.63
C HIS A 353 17.10 19.63 23.49
N LYS A 354 17.27 19.52 24.80
CA LYS A 354 16.71 20.45 25.80
C LYS A 354 17.08 21.91 25.58
N SER A 355 18.27 22.19 25.02
CA SER A 355 18.75 23.57 24.82
C SER A 355 18.03 24.32 23.70
N ILE A 356 17.35 23.60 22.80
CA ILE A 356 16.70 24.17 21.61
C ILE A 356 15.19 23.87 21.54
N VAL A 357 14.65 23.12 22.51
CA VAL A 357 13.26 22.63 22.45
C VAL A 357 12.23 23.77 22.40
N ASP A 358 12.41 24.83 23.18
CA ASP A 358 11.44 25.93 23.22
C ASP A 358 11.39 26.70 21.90
N GLU A 359 12.55 26.96 21.29
CA GLU A 359 12.64 27.60 19.98
C GLU A 359 12.07 26.68 18.88
N PHE A 360 12.43 25.39 18.88
CA PHE A 360 11.93 24.39 17.94
C PHE A 360 10.41 24.32 18.00
N VAL A 361 9.81 24.17 19.19
CA VAL A 361 8.34 24.07 19.34
C VAL A 361 7.65 25.34 18.85
N LYS A 362 8.20 26.53 19.17
CA LYS A 362 7.67 27.80 18.70
C LYS A 362 7.63 27.86 17.16
N LYS A 363 8.74 27.52 16.50
CA LYS A 363 8.84 27.48 15.03
C LYS A 363 7.93 26.42 14.44
N LEU A 364 7.86 25.22 15.03
CA LEU A 364 6.99 24.13 14.57
C LEU A 364 5.51 24.53 14.64
N CYS A 365 5.07 25.20 15.69
CA CYS A 365 3.70 25.71 15.78
C CYS A 365 3.39 26.73 14.68
N VAL A 366 4.33 27.59 14.32
CA VAL A 366 4.19 28.55 13.22
C VAL A 366 4.10 27.81 11.88
N GLU A 367 4.91 26.77 11.67
CA GLU A 367 4.90 25.98 10.44
C GLU A 367 3.57 25.22 10.28
N ILE A 368 3.11 24.55 11.34
CA ILE A 368 1.83 23.86 11.35
C ILE A 368 0.65 24.80 11.08
N ALA A 369 0.71 26.05 11.62
CA ALA A 369 -0.36 27.03 11.41
C ALA A 369 -0.51 27.49 9.95
N LYS A 370 0.49 27.27 9.09
CA LYS A 370 0.41 27.55 7.65
C LYS A 370 -0.42 26.50 6.89
N LEU A 371 -0.59 25.29 7.45
CA LEU A 371 -1.32 24.22 6.81
C LEU A 371 -2.81 24.56 6.72
N LYS A 372 -3.37 24.36 5.55
CA LYS A 372 -4.79 24.61 5.31
C LYS A 372 -5.49 23.28 4.98
N PRO A 373 -6.54 22.91 5.73
CA PRO A 373 -7.42 21.82 5.32
C PRO A 373 -8.14 22.18 4.01
N GLY A 374 -8.25 21.23 3.10
CA GLY A 374 -8.90 21.43 1.79
C GLY A 374 -9.33 20.11 1.16
N MET A 375 -9.87 20.19 -0.05
CA MET A 375 -10.21 19.02 -0.83
C MET A 375 -8.98 18.43 -1.53
N PRO A 376 -9.04 17.19 -2.00
CA PRO A 376 -7.89 16.54 -2.66
C PRO A 376 -7.31 17.33 -3.85
N TRP A 377 -8.11 18.14 -4.50
CA TRP A 377 -7.73 18.97 -5.65
C TRP A 377 -7.37 20.43 -5.29
N ASP A 378 -7.48 20.82 -4.03
CA ASP A 378 -7.02 22.11 -3.57
C ASP A 378 -5.48 22.09 -3.46
N ALA A 379 -4.81 22.91 -4.28
CA ALA A 379 -3.36 22.98 -4.35
C ALA A 379 -2.73 23.74 -3.17
#